data_122a3faa8dd400d761befddb77415281
#
_entry.id   122a3faa8dd400d761befddb77415281
#
_cell.length_a   1.000
_cell.length_b   1.000
_cell.length_c   1.000
_cell.angle_alpha   90.00
_cell.angle_beta   90.00
_cell.angle_gamma   90.00
#
_symmetry.space_group_name_H-M   'P 1'
#
loop_
_entity.id
_entity.type
_entity.pdbx_description
1 polymer ?
#
loop_
_entity_poly.entity_id
_entity_poly.type
_entity_poly.pdbx_seq_one_letter_code
_entity_poly.pdbx_strand_id
1 'polypeptide(L)'
;MSGAVRLLVADDEPLARELVRRLAGGHRDVIVVAECEDGDRLAEALDRHAVDVLLLDIRMPGRDVFDVLDDRARRAPETMPAVIFTTAYERYAVRAFELNAADYLVKPLTRERFGRALARARSRVHDRQAGGVGRIQQVARDLGRRPDRLLVPEQRGRMVPLEVGDIDWIQAEGDYARVHAGGKSYLVARSMSDLERRLDGDRFPRIHRSAIVNRDRIREITPEGSSRYTVTLADGTRLILSRRRASQLREWRF
;
A
#
# COMPACT_ATOMS: atom_id res chain seq x y z
N MET A 1 20.40 -8.01 25.45
CA MET A 1 19.97 -9.33 24.90
C MET A 1 18.72 -9.09 24.10
N SER A 2 18.77 -9.26 22.78
CA SER A 2 17.58 -9.10 21.93
C SER A 2 16.59 -10.21 22.29
N GLY A 3 15.37 -9.86 22.69
CA GLY A 3 14.32 -10.81 23.01
C GLY A 3 13.94 -11.66 21.79
N ALA A 4 13.33 -12.84 22.02
CA ALA A 4 12.84 -13.69 20.94
C ALA A 4 11.77 -12.96 20.11
N VAL A 5 11.83 -13.08 18.79
CA VAL A 5 10.87 -12.52 17.83
C VAL A 5 9.59 -13.35 17.87
N ARG A 6 8.48 -12.73 18.19
CA ARG A 6 7.16 -13.35 18.27
C ARG A 6 6.50 -13.34 16.89
N LEU A 7 6.41 -14.53 16.26
CA LEU A 7 5.85 -14.73 14.94
C LEU A 7 4.40 -15.21 15.05
N LEU A 8 3.47 -14.55 14.40
CA LEU A 8 2.12 -15.04 14.11
C LEU A 8 2.07 -15.53 12.68
N VAL A 9 1.46 -16.69 12.46
CA VAL A 9 1.29 -17.31 11.14
C VAL A 9 -0.20 -17.37 10.82
N ALA A 10 -0.60 -16.75 9.71
CA ALA A 10 -1.98 -16.77 9.24
C ALA A 10 -2.03 -17.29 7.80
N ASP A 11 -2.63 -18.46 7.62
CA ASP A 11 -2.75 -19.16 6.33
C ASP A 11 -3.87 -20.19 6.47
N ASP A 12 -4.81 -20.28 5.53
CA ASP A 12 -5.92 -21.22 5.59
C ASP A 12 -5.46 -22.67 5.32
N GLU A 13 -4.32 -22.85 4.64
CA GLU A 13 -3.75 -24.16 4.34
C GLU A 13 -2.95 -24.73 5.54
N PRO A 14 -3.38 -25.86 6.16
CA PRO A 14 -2.64 -26.45 7.30
C PRO A 14 -1.20 -26.84 6.97
N LEU A 15 -0.95 -27.30 5.72
CA LEU A 15 0.40 -27.68 5.27
C LEU A 15 1.33 -26.46 5.12
N ALA A 16 0.77 -25.30 4.73
CA ALA A 16 1.53 -24.07 4.66
C ALA A 16 1.93 -23.60 6.07
N ARG A 17 1.01 -23.63 7.04
CA ARG A 17 1.32 -23.33 8.45
C ARG A 17 2.39 -24.26 9.01
N GLU A 18 2.28 -25.58 8.76
CA GLU A 18 3.28 -26.54 9.19
C GLU A 18 4.66 -26.26 8.58
N LEU A 19 4.72 -25.94 7.28
CA LEU A 19 5.95 -25.56 6.60
C LEU A 19 6.59 -24.35 7.28
N VAL A 20 5.82 -23.29 7.54
CA VAL A 20 6.31 -22.06 8.20
C VAL A 20 6.82 -22.38 9.60
N ARG A 21 6.12 -23.22 10.37
CA ARG A 21 6.55 -23.66 11.71
C ARG A 21 7.91 -24.37 11.65
N ARG A 22 8.10 -25.26 10.67
CA ARG A 22 9.40 -25.93 10.46
C ARG A 22 10.50 -24.96 10.04
N LEU A 23 10.20 -23.99 9.19
CA LEU A 23 11.15 -22.96 8.79
C LEU A 23 11.54 -22.06 9.96
N ALA A 24 10.55 -21.63 10.75
CA ALA A 24 10.76 -20.81 11.95
C ALA A 24 11.59 -21.56 13.01
N GLY A 25 11.37 -22.88 13.21
CA GLY A 25 12.14 -23.73 14.11
C GLY A 25 13.63 -23.81 13.78
N GLY A 26 14.05 -23.46 12.58
CA GLY A 26 15.45 -23.29 12.21
C GLY A 26 16.12 -22.01 12.75
N HIS A 27 15.33 -21.10 13.38
CA HIS A 27 15.78 -19.83 13.93
C HIS A 27 15.58 -19.82 15.45
N ARG A 28 16.66 -19.96 16.24
CA ARG A 28 16.60 -20.09 17.72
C ARG A 28 15.98 -18.90 18.46
N ASP A 29 15.92 -17.77 17.80
CA ASP A 29 15.40 -16.50 18.31
C ASP A 29 13.98 -16.17 17.76
N VAL A 30 13.26 -17.14 17.20
CA VAL A 30 11.88 -17.01 16.72
C VAL A 30 10.97 -17.96 17.48
N ILE A 31 9.84 -17.41 17.96
CA ILE A 31 8.80 -18.19 18.63
C ILE A 31 7.48 -17.94 17.87
N VAL A 32 6.85 -19.02 17.40
CA VAL A 32 5.48 -18.94 16.86
C VAL A 32 4.52 -18.81 18.04
N VAL A 33 3.85 -17.66 18.14
CA VAL A 33 2.96 -17.35 19.29
C VAL A 33 1.49 -17.67 18.99
N ALA A 34 1.10 -17.70 17.73
CA ALA A 34 -0.24 -18.09 17.30
C ALA A 34 -0.24 -18.54 15.84
N GLU A 35 -1.22 -19.38 15.48
CA GLU A 35 -1.56 -19.78 14.12
C GLU A 35 -3.04 -19.51 13.88
N CYS A 36 -3.39 -18.94 12.71
CA CYS A 36 -4.74 -18.59 12.31
C CYS A 36 -5.06 -19.20 10.94
N GLU A 37 -6.29 -19.58 10.72
CA GLU A 37 -6.77 -20.19 9.47
C GLU A 37 -7.74 -19.27 8.70
N ASP A 38 -8.15 -18.15 9.31
CA ASP A 38 -9.08 -17.19 8.73
C ASP A 38 -8.83 -15.78 9.28
N GLY A 39 -9.49 -14.78 8.66
CA GLY A 39 -9.35 -13.38 9.01
C GLY A 39 -9.96 -13.00 10.35
N ASP A 40 -10.97 -13.72 10.83
CA ASP A 40 -11.61 -13.45 12.12
C ASP A 40 -10.68 -13.90 13.26
N ARG A 41 -10.10 -15.11 13.14
CA ARG A 41 -9.09 -15.61 14.08
C ARG A 41 -7.81 -14.76 14.06
N LEU A 42 -7.44 -14.22 12.89
CA LEU A 42 -6.33 -13.28 12.81
C LEU A 42 -6.59 -12.03 13.65
N ALA A 43 -7.78 -11.44 13.54
CA ALA A 43 -8.14 -10.25 14.33
C ALA A 43 -8.08 -10.54 15.83
N GLU A 44 -8.65 -11.67 16.28
CA GLU A 44 -8.60 -12.10 17.69
C GLU A 44 -7.16 -12.34 18.17
N ALA A 45 -6.33 -12.99 17.36
CA ALA A 45 -4.96 -13.30 17.74
C ALA A 45 -4.10 -12.03 17.86
N LEU A 46 -4.29 -11.05 16.99
CA LEU A 46 -3.62 -9.75 17.07
C LEU A 46 -4.01 -8.97 18.34
N ASP A 47 -5.23 -9.17 18.86
CA ASP A 47 -5.67 -8.52 20.09
C ASP A 47 -5.16 -9.26 21.36
N ARG A 48 -5.01 -10.60 21.30
CA ARG A 48 -4.61 -11.43 22.44
C ARG A 48 -3.09 -11.58 22.62
N HIS A 49 -2.34 -11.50 21.52
CA HIS A 49 -0.90 -11.77 21.53
C HIS A 49 -0.11 -10.52 21.15
N ALA A 50 1.01 -10.36 21.83
CA ALA A 50 2.02 -9.42 21.38
C ALA A 50 2.80 -10.04 20.22
N VAL A 51 2.69 -9.46 19.03
CA VAL A 51 3.22 -9.97 17.77
C VAL A 51 4.26 -9.00 17.21
N ASP A 52 5.47 -9.51 16.94
CA ASP A 52 6.55 -8.71 16.34
C ASP A 52 6.53 -8.83 14.81
N VAL A 53 6.29 -10.04 14.31
CA VAL A 53 6.24 -10.37 12.89
C VAL A 53 4.96 -11.15 12.59
N LEU A 54 4.25 -10.76 11.55
CA LEU A 54 3.08 -11.44 11.02
C LEU A 54 3.41 -11.99 9.64
N LEU A 55 3.35 -13.33 9.47
CA LEU A 55 3.35 -13.96 8.17
C LEU A 55 1.90 -14.25 7.78
N LEU A 56 1.45 -13.69 6.67
CA LEU A 56 0.03 -13.56 6.34
C LEU A 56 -0.25 -13.97 4.90
N ASP A 57 -1.06 -15.01 4.72
CA ASP A 57 -1.66 -15.26 3.40
C ASP A 57 -2.69 -14.18 3.08
N ILE A 58 -2.67 -13.71 1.85
CA ILE A 58 -3.61 -12.69 1.36
C ILE A 58 -5.01 -13.29 1.16
N ARG A 59 -5.08 -14.57 0.85
CA ARG A 59 -6.34 -15.27 0.56
C ARG A 59 -6.70 -16.22 1.69
N MET A 60 -7.53 -15.75 2.60
CA MET A 60 -8.09 -16.55 3.68
C MET A 60 -9.60 -16.34 3.77
N PRO A 61 -10.37 -17.31 4.26
CA PRO A 61 -11.80 -17.14 4.54
C PRO A 61 -12.02 -16.13 5.69
N GLY A 62 -13.29 -15.74 5.90
CA GLY A 62 -13.68 -14.79 6.94
C GLY A 62 -13.44 -13.33 6.54
N ARG A 63 -13.06 -12.51 7.50
CA ARG A 63 -12.75 -11.08 7.26
C ARG A 63 -11.60 -10.90 6.28
N ASP A 64 -11.72 -9.89 5.41
CA ASP A 64 -10.61 -9.49 4.54
C ASP A 64 -9.38 -9.10 5.39
N VAL A 65 -8.24 -9.68 5.09
CA VAL A 65 -7.00 -9.50 5.87
C VAL A 65 -6.52 -8.05 5.85
N PHE A 66 -6.79 -7.31 4.80
CA PHE A 66 -6.44 -5.90 4.69
C PHE A 66 -7.32 -5.04 5.60
N ASP A 67 -8.62 -5.38 5.71
CA ASP A 67 -9.54 -4.70 6.63
C ASP A 67 -9.12 -4.96 8.09
N VAL A 68 -8.67 -6.18 8.42
CA VAL A 68 -8.12 -6.50 9.74
C VAL A 68 -6.88 -5.66 10.06
N LEU A 69 -5.94 -5.54 9.10
CA LEU A 69 -4.73 -4.75 9.29
C LEU A 69 -5.03 -3.24 9.39
N ASP A 70 -5.96 -2.74 8.57
CA ASP A 70 -6.38 -1.34 8.62
C ASP A 70 -7.08 -0.99 9.95
N ASP A 71 -7.93 -1.87 10.46
CA ASP A 71 -8.55 -1.73 11.77
C ASP A 71 -7.51 -1.72 12.89
N ARG A 72 -6.54 -2.62 12.84
CA ARG A 72 -5.44 -2.67 13.81
C ARG A 72 -4.59 -1.41 13.76
N ALA A 73 -4.23 -0.95 12.56
CA ALA A 73 -3.43 0.26 12.38
C ALA A 73 -4.12 1.51 12.91
N ARG A 74 -5.47 1.57 12.83
CA ARG A 74 -6.26 2.67 13.40
C ARG A 74 -6.35 2.60 14.93
N ARG A 75 -6.53 1.40 15.50
CA ARG A 75 -6.75 1.21 16.94
C ARG A 75 -5.46 1.21 17.76
N ALA A 76 -4.39 0.65 17.23
CA ALA A 76 -3.15 0.44 17.95
C ALA A 76 -1.92 0.49 17.01
N PRO A 77 -1.63 1.65 16.40
CA PRO A 77 -0.56 1.81 15.41
C PRO A 77 0.82 1.47 15.97
N GLU A 78 1.05 1.69 17.27
CA GLU A 78 2.32 1.41 17.94
C GLU A 78 2.60 -0.09 18.10
N THR A 79 1.57 -0.92 18.06
CA THR A 79 1.70 -2.39 18.21
C THR A 79 1.53 -3.14 16.89
N MET A 80 1.58 -2.44 15.75
CA MET A 80 1.51 -3.09 14.44
C MET A 80 2.72 -4.01 14.23
N PRO A 81 2.52 -5.29 13.86
CA PRO A 81 3.62 -6.18 13.53
C PRO A 81 4.32 -5.76 12.23
N ALA A 82 5.53 -6.24 12.01
CA ALA A 82 6.15 -6.23 10.70
C ALA A 82 5.50 -7.32 9.83
N VAL A 83 4.76 -6.93 8.77
CA VAL A 83 3.97 -7.88 7.97
C VAL A 83 4.82 -8.44 6.82
N ILE A 84 4.83 -9.76 6.68
CA ILE A 84 5.33 -10.51 5.52
C ILE A 84 4.13 -11.16 4.86
N PHE A 85 3.78 -10.74 3.67
CA PHE A 85 2.70 -11.40 2.93
C PHE A 85 3.17 -12.67 2.24
N THR A 86 2.29 -13.69 2.20
CA THR A 86 2.46 -14.89 1.39
C THR A 86 1.30 -15.03 0.43
N THR A 87 1.53 -15.58 -0.76
CA THR A 87 0.47 -15.81 -1.74
C THR A 87 0.92 -16.73 -2.87
N ALA A 88 -0.04 -17.38 -3.50
CA ALA A 88 0.17 -18.13 -4.74
C ALA A 88 0.25 -17.22 -5.99
N TYR A 89 -0.06 -15.91 -5.88
CA TYR A 89 -0.24 -15.04 -7.04
C TYR A 89 0.63 -13.78 -6.95
N GLU A 90 1.46 -13.53 -7.93
CA GLU A 90 2.34 -12.34 -8.02
C GLU A 90 1.57 -11.01 -8.06
N ARG A 91 0.33 -11.01 -8.53
CA ARG A 91 -0.50 -9.80 -8.71
C ARG A 91 -0.88 -9.08 -7.41
N TYR A 92 -0.79 -9.73 -6.25
CA TYR A 92 -1.10 -9.11 -4.95
C TYR A 92 0.11 -8.43 -4.30
N ALA A 93 1.32 -8.56 -4.87
CA ALA A 93 2.53 -7.92 -4.37
C ALA A 93 2.35 -6.42 -4.19
N VAL A 94 1.54 -5.80 -5.00
CA VAL A 94 1.37 -4.35 -5.05
C VAL A 94 0.57 -3.84 -3.85
N ARG A 95 -0.51 -4.55 -3.45
CA ARG A 95 -1.30 -4.17 -2.26
C ARG A 95 -0.51 -4.39 -0.95
N ALA A 96 0.38 -5.38 -0.93
CA ALA A 96 1.31 -5.62 0.17
C ALA A 96 2.31 -4.46 0.36
N PHE A 97 2.76 -3.81 -0.72
CA PHE A 97 3.62 -2.62 -0.65
C PHE A 97 2.90 -1.40 -0.08
N GLU A 98 1.59 -1.26 -0.30
CA GLU A 98 0.79 -0.14 0.23
C GLU A 98 0.75 -0.11 1.76
N LEU A 99 0.74 -1.28 2.39
CA LEU A 99 0.75 -1.44 3.84
C LEU A 99 2.17 -1.39 4.44
N ASN A 100 3.16 -0.95 3.65
CA ASN A 100 4.56 -0.91 4.10
C ASN A 100 5.02 -2.28 4.64
N ALA A 101 4.61 -3.38 3.96
CA ALA A 101 5.00 -4.74 4.31
C ALA A 101 6.52 -4.89 4.40
N ALA A 102 6.99 -5.74 5.32
CA ALA A 102 8.41 -6.03 5.46
C ALA A 102 8.95 -6.80 4.26
N ASP A 103 8.14 -7.72 3.73
CA ASP A 103 8.46 -8.48 2.51
C ASP A 103 7.19 -9.12 1.92
N TYR A 104 7.38 -9.73 0.74
CA TYR A 104 6.36 -10.44 -0.02
C TYR A 104 6.93 -11.75 -0.57
N LEU A 105 6.29 -12.86 -0.24
CA LEU A 105 6.75 -14.20 -0.60
C LEU A 105 5.72 -14.90 -1.48
N VAL A 106 6.14 -15.31 -2.67
CA VAL A 106 5.32 -16.16 -3.55
C VAL A 106 5.49 -17.61 -3.14
N LYS A 107 4.40 -18.34 -2.95
CA LYS A 107 4.40 -19.79 -2.69
C LYS A 107 4.92 -20.54 -3.94
N PRO A 108 5.71 -21.60 -3.80
CA PRO A 108 6.12 -22.27 -2.57
C PRO A 108 7.24 -21.54 -1.83
N LEU A 109 7.16 -21.56 -0.49
CA LEU A 109 8.15 -20.92 0.38
C LEU A 109 9.42 -21.78 0.43
N THR A 110 10.57 -21.14 0.22
CA THR A 110 11.88 -21.78 0.44
C THR A 110 12.54 -21.26 1.70
N ARG A 111 13.41 -22.09 2.31
CA ARG A 111 14.17 -21.69 3.51
C ARG A 111 14.94 -20.39 3.30
N GLU A 112 15.56 -20.21 2.15
CA GLU A 112 16.36 -19.03 1.84
C GLU A 112 15.49 -17.76 1.74
N ARG A 113 14.35 -17.82 1.03
CA ARG A 113 13.44 -16.68 0.88
C ARG A 113 12.80 -16.31 2.21
N PHE A 114 12.34 -17.31 2.99
CA PHE A 114 11.82 -17.10 4.33
C PHE A 114 12.85 -16.45 5.26
N GLY A 115 14.09 -16.94 5.28
CA GLY A 115 15.16 -16.38 6.11
C GLY A 115 15.48 -14.93 5.77
N ARG A 116 15.50 -14.57 4.47
CA ARG A 116 15.70 -13.18 4.03
C ARG A 116 14.54 -12.27 4.43
N ALA A 117 13.29 -12.72 4.26
CA ALA A 117 12.11 -11.96 4.65
C ALA A 117 12.08 -11.73 6.17
N LEU A 118 12.37 -12.78 6.93
CA LEU A 118 12.46 -12.70 8.39
C LEU A 118 13.53 -11.71 8.85
N ALA A 119 14.71 -11.70 8.21
CA ALA A 119 15.79 -10.74 8.52
C ALA A 119 15.34 -9.29 8.28
N ARG A 120 14.63 -9.02 7.18
CA ARG A 120 14.05 -7.69 6.90
C ARG A 120 13.00 -7.29 7.94
N ALA A 121 12.11 -8.21 8.31
CA ALA A 121 11.10 -7.96 9.32
C ALA A 121 11.74 -7.65 10.69
N ARG A 122 12.79 -8.39 11.08
CA ARG A 122 13.57 -8.13 12.32
C ARG A 122 14.21 -6.75 12.33
N SER A 123 14.83 -6.34 11.22
CA SER A 123 15.39 -4.99 11.11
C SER A 123 14.35 -3.93 11.41
N ARG A 124 13.14 -4.08 10.83
CA ARG A 124 12.03 -3.15 11.09
C ARG A 124 11.55 -3.15 12.54
N VAL A 125 11.49 -4.33 13.18
CA VAL A 125 11.14 -4.45 14.61
C VAL A 125 12.20 -3.76 15.46
N HIS A 126 13.48 -4.02 15.18
CA HIS A 126 14.59 -3.42 15.92
C HIS A 126 14.63 -1.90 15.76
N ASP A 127 14.45 -1.41 14.54
CA ASP A 127 14.38 0.03 14.24
C ASP A 127 13.23 0.74 14.98
N ARG A 128 12.10 0.05 15.20
CA ARG A 128 10.99 0.57 16.02
C ARG A 128 11.34 0.62 17.50
N GLN A 129 12.04 -0.39 18.03
CA GLN A 129 12.43 -0.46 19.43
C GLN A 129 13.57 0.51 19.78
N ALA A 130 14.51 0.72 18.85
CA ALA A 130 15.66 1.60 19.05
C ALA A 130 15.37 3.09 18.87
N GLY A 131 14.27 3.46 18.20
CA GLY A 131 14.00 4.83 17.73
C GLY A 131 12.65 5.42 18.13
N GLY A 132 12.06 5.01 19.24
CA GLY A 132 10.68 5.35 19.63
C GLY A 132 10.35 6.85 19.74
N VAL A 133 11.30 7.77 19.75
CA VAL A 133 11.04 9.22 19.86
C VAL A 133 11.36 9.98 18.56
N GLY A 134 12.39 9.56 17.81
CA GLY A 134 12.78 10.24 16.56
C GLY A 134 11.88 9.93 15.38
N ARG A 135 11.27 8.74 15.35
CA ARG A 135 10.51 8.23 14.19
C ARG A 135 9.02 8.58 14.23
N ILE A 136 8.41 8.75 15.41
CA ILE A 136 7.05 9.32 15.52
C ILE A 136 7.05 10.75 14.96
N GLN A 137 8.12 11.52 15.18
CA GLN A 137 8.28 12.84 14.56
C GLN A 137 8.60 12.76 13.05
N GLN A 138 9.29 11.72 12.60
CA GLN A 138 9.57 11.49 11.18
C GLN A 138 8.32 11.03 10.44
N VAL A 139 7.57 10.05 10.98
CA VAL A 139 6.29 9.58 10.41
C VAL A 139 5.23 10.68 10.48
N ALA A 140 5.17 11.49 11.53
CA ALA A 140 4.29 12.66 11.58
C ALA A 140 4.72 13.76 10.61
N ARG A 141 6.02 13.91 10.33
CA ARG A 141 6.53 14.79 9.28
C ARG A 141 6.29 14.21 7.87
N ASP A 142 6.37 12.88 7.72
CA ASP A 142 6.12 12.20 6.44
C ASP A 142 4.62 12.06 6.15
N LEU A 143 3.75 11.98 7.17
CA LEU A 143 2.30 12.12 7.04
C LEU A 143 1.84 13.56 6.74
N GLY A 144 2.66 14.56 7.10
CA GLY A 144 2.46 15.96 6.75
C GLY A 144 3.21 16.41 5.48
N ARG A 145 4.16 15.63 4.97
CA ARG A 145 4.84 15.86 3.70
C ARG A 145 4.22 15.01 2.62
N ARG A 146 3.55 15.67 1.71
CA ARG A 146 3.10 15.07 0.45
C ARG A 146 4.32 14.49 -0.26
N PRO A 147 4.27 13.26 -0.76
CA PRO A 147 5.44 12.64 -1.37
C PRO A 147 5.86 13.42 -2.62
N ASP A 148 7.12 13.78 -2.71
CA ASP A 148 7.70 14.38 -3.93
C ASP A 148 7.86 13.34 -5.04
N ARG A 149 7.83 12.04 -4.68
CA ARG A 149 8.03 10.89 -5.59
C ARG A 149 7.02 9.77 -5.34
N LEU A 150 6.51 9.21 -6.43
CA LEU A 150 5.76 7.95 -6.44
C LEU A 150 6.67 6.82 -6.96
N LEU A 151 6.71 5.69 -6.25
CA LEU A 151 7.32 4.49 -6.81
C LEU A 151 6.33 3.84 -7.77
N VAL A 152 6.72 3.72 -9.03
CA VAL A 152 5.91 3.13 -10.09
C VAL A 152 6.60 1.90 -10.68
N PRO A 153 5.84 0.85 -11.07
CA PRO A 153 6.43 -0.33 -11.67
C PRO A 153 6.87 -0.05 -13.11
N GLU A 154 8.07 -0.53 -13.44
CA GLU A 154 8.63 -0.55 -14.78
C GLU A 154 8.78 -2.00 -15.28
N GLN A 155 9.22 -2.19 -16.53
CA GLN A 155 9.41 -3.51 -17.10
C GLN A 155 10.29 -4.42 -16.22
N ARG A 156 9.99 -5.72 -16.20
CA ARG A 156 10.68 -6.77 -15.43
C ARG A 156 10.60 -6.61 -13.90
N GLY A 157 9.51 -5.98 -13.38
CA GLY A 157 9.29 -5.88 -11.93
C GLY A 157 10.19 -4.86 -11.20
N ARG A 158 10.92 -4.00 -11.93
CA ARG A 158 11.65 -2.88 -11.35
C ARG A 158 10.68 -1.82 -10.88
N MET A 159 10.94 -1.26 -9.71
CA MET A 159 10.25 -0.07 -9.23
C MET A 159 11.15 1.14 -9.45
N VAL A 160 10.61 2.16 -10.09
CA VAL A 160 11.36 3.42 -10.35
C VAL A 160 10.66 4.59 -9.64
N PRO A 161 11.42 5.51 -9.06
CA PRO A 161 10.86 6.73 -8.52
C PRO A 161 10.40 7.64 -9.67
N LEU A 162 9.11 8.00 -9.66
CA LEU A 162 8.52 9.00 -10.53
C LEU A 162 8.32 10.29 -9.72
N GLU A 163 8.86 11.41 -10.19
CA GLU A 163 8.59 12.70 -9.57
C GLU A 163 7.09 13.02 -9.70
N VAL A 164 6.44 13.41 -8.60
CA VAL A 164 5.02 13.75 -8.60
C VAL A 164 4.74 14.92 -9.56
N GLY A 165 5.70 15.84 -9.70
CA GLY A 165 5.63 16.94 -10.64
C GLY A 165 5.54 16.54 -12.12
N ASP A 166 6.01 15.35 -12.47
CA ASP A 166 5.99 14.83 -13.83
C ASP A 166 4.69 14.12 -14.19
N ILE A 167 3.82 13.86 -13.20
CA ILE A 167 2.51 13.25 -13.44
C ILE A 167 1.63 14.24 -14.19
N ASP A 168 1.08 13.80 -15.32
CA ASP A 168 0.14 14.57 -16.13
C ASP A 168 -1.29 14.35 -15.64
N TRP A 169 -1.68 13.10 -15.47
CA TRP A 169 -2.99 12.70 -14.94
C TRP A 169 -3.01 11.23 -14.52
N ILE A 170 -4.08 10.82 -13.83
CA ILE A 170 -4.25 9.46 -13.34
C ILE A 170 -5.65 8.97 -13.67
N GLN A 171 -5.74 7.74 -14.18
CA GLN A 171 -6.97 7.08 -14.57
C GLN A 171 -7.25 5.85 -13.69
N ALA A 172 -8.51 5.66 -13.30
CA ALA A 172 -8.93 4.41 -12.68
C ALA A 172 -8.97 3.28 -13.71
N GLU A 173 -8.44 2.12 -13.33
CA GLU A 173 -8.41 0.91 -14.16
C GLU A 173 -8.69 -0.32 -13.30
N GLY A 174 -9.98 -0.63 -13.09
CA GLY A 174 -10.40 -1.65 -12.14
C GLY A 174 -9.95 -1.31 -10.71
N ASP A 175 -9.24 -2.24 -10.08
CA ASP A 175 -8.65 -2.07 -8.74
C ASP A 175 -7.30 -1.33 -8.78
N TYR A 176 -6.87 -0.88 -9.95
CA TYR A 176 -5.59 -0.20 -10.20
C TYR A 176 -5.83 1.25 -10.62
N ALA A 177 -4.77 2.04 -10.59
CA ALA A 177 -4.73 3.34 -11.25
C ALA A 177 -3.61 3.36 -12.29
N ARG A 178 -3.88 3.94 -13.43
CA ARG A 178 -2.88 4.19 -14.46
C ARG A 178 -2.38 5.63 -14.32
N VAL A 179 -1.12 5.77 -13.98
CA VAL A 179 -0.43 7.06 -13.86
C VAL A 179 0.20 7.40 -15.21
N HIS A 180 -0.17 8.53 -15.78
CA HIS A 180 0.38 9.05 -17.03
C HIS A 180 1.38 10.17 -16.71
N ALA A 181 2.60 10.07 -17.26
CA ALA A 181 3.68 11.01 -17.00
C ALA A 181 4.65 11.05 -18.18
N GLY A 182 4.86 12.21 -18.79
CA GLY A 182 5.85 12.43 -19.84
C GLY A 182 5.70 11.47 -21.04
N GLY A 183 4.46 11.17 -21.48
CA GLY A 183 4.18 10.27 -22.58
C GLY A 183 4.29 8.77 -22.25
N LYS A 184 4.66 8.42 -21.01
CA LYS A 184 4.65 7.05 -20.50
C LYS A 184 3.43 6.81 -19.60
N SER A 185 3.09 5.55 -19.38
CA SER A 185 2.07 5.19 -18.41
C SER A 185 2.52 4.03 -17.53
N TYR A 186 2.11 4.07 -16.26
CA TYR A 186 2.46 3.13 -15.23
C TYR A 186 1.21 2.63 -14.52
N LEU A 187 1.02 1.32 -14.46
CA LEU A 187 -0.10 0.72 -13.74
C LEU A 187 0.29 0.54 -12.27
N VAL A 188 -0.33 1.32 -11.38
CA VAL A 188 -0.05 1.25 -9.94
C VAL A 188 -1.25 0.61 -9.24
N ALA A 189 -1.00 -0.29 -8.31
CA ALA A 189 -2.05 -0.93 -7.54
C ALA A 189 -2.40 -0.05 -6.34
N ARG A 190 -2.99 1.09 -6.64
CA ARG A 190 -3.54 2.03 -5.68
C ARG A 190 -4.93 2.43 -6.10
N SER A 191 -5.82 2.57 -5.12
CA SER A 191 -7.14 3.11 -5.41
C SER A 191 -7.06 4.62 -5.70
N MET A 192 -8.03 5.11 -6.49
CA MET A 192 -8.13 6.56 -6.75
C MET A 192 -8.28 7.38 -5.45
N SER A 193 -8.93 6.83 -4.44
CA SER A 193 -9.11 7.49 -3.14
C SER A 193 -7.82 7.54 -2.32
N ASP A 194 -6.94 6.53 -2.44
CA ASP A 194 -5.62 6.56 -1.80
C ASP A 194 -4.71 7.61 -2.45
N LEU A 195 -4.70 7.67 -3.77
CA LEU A 195 -3.92 8.67 -4.51
C LEU A 195 -4.43 10.10 -4.24
N GLU A 196 -5.76 10.31 -4.18
CA GLU A 196 -6.37 11.59 -3.82
C GLU A 196 -5.94 12.09 -2.42
N ARG A 197 -5.76 11.18 -1.44
CA ARG A 197 -5.28 11.55 -0.09
C ARG A 197 -3.79 11.87 -0.04
N ARG A 198 -2.99 11.21 -0.87
CA ARG A 198 -1.52 11.33 -0.85
C ARG A 198 -1.01 12.50 -1.67
N LEU A 199 -1.70 12.80 -2.77
CA LEU A 199 -1.31 13.89 -3.66
C LEU A 199 -1.81 15.24 -3.12
N ASP A 200 -1.19 16.31 -3.59
CA ASP A 200 -1.66 17.65 -3.31
C ASP A 200 -3.01 17.89 -3.99
N GLY A 201 -4.10 17.99 -3.24
CA GLY A 201 -5.44 18.21 -3.77
C GLY A 201 -5.60 19.53 -4.55
N ASP A 202 -4.79 20.56 -4.23
CA ASP A 202 -4.78 21.82 -4.96
C ASP A 202 -4.09 21.66 -6.32
N ARG A 203 -3.05 20.82 -6.39
CA ARG A 203 -2.32 20.52 -7.62
C ARG A 203 -2.92 19.35 -8.39
N PHE A 204 -3.44 18.34 -7.68
CA PHE A 204 -4.00 17.10 -8.24
C PHE A 204 -5.47 16.90 -7.87
N PRO A 205 -6.37 17.78 -8.31
CA PRO A 205 -7.80 17.61 -8.05
C PRO A 205 -8.34 16.36 -8.74
N ARG A 206 -9.21 15.65 -8.04
CA ARG A 206 -9.98 14.57 -8.65
C ARG A 206 -11.19 15.16 -9.38
N ILE A 207 -11.17 15.12 -10.68
CA ILE A 207 -12.21 15.74 -11.54
C ILE A 207 -13.36 14.79 -11.87
N HIS A 208 -13.11 13.48 -11.80
CA HIS A 208 -14.10 12.43 -12.03
C HIS A 208 -13.86 11.25 -11.08
N ARG A 209 -14.87 10.37 -10.91
CA ARG A 209 -14.67 9.14 -10.11
C ARG A 209 -13.48 8.30 -10.62
N SER A 210 -13.17 8.41 -11.92
CA SER A 210 -12.08 7.68 -12.58
C SER A 210 -10.92 8.57 -13.02
N ALA A 211 -10.84 9.86 -12.63
CA ALA A 211 -9.77 10.74 -13.10
C ALA A 211 -9.31 11.75 -12.03
N ILE A 212 -7.98 11.81 -11.81
CA ILE A 212 -7.26 12.87 -11.10
C ILE A 212 -6.37 13.55 -12.15
N VAL A 213 -6.27 14.87 -12.13
CA VAL A 213 -5.51 15.64 -13.12
C VAL A 213 -4.49 16.55 -12.46
N ASN A 214 -3.32 16.70 -13.04
CA ASN A 214 -2.36 17.74 -12.63
C ASN A 214 -2.83 19.08 -13.22
N ARG A 215 -3.13 20.06 -12.34
CA ARG A 215 -3.57 21.42 -12.76
C ARG A 215 -2.57 22.10 -13.65
N ASP A 216 -1.28 21.91 -13.40
CA ASP A 216 -0.20 22.56 -14.16
C ASP A 216 -0.14 22.04 -15.61
N ARG A 217 -0.83 20.93 -15.92
CA ARG A 217 -0.93 20.34 -17.26
C ARG A 217 -2.23 20.66 -17.98
N ILE A 218 -3.15 21.38 -17.35
CA ILE A 218 -4.41 21.80 -17.98
C ILE A 218 -4.12 22.93 -18.97
N ARG A 219 -4.50 22.71 -20.24
CA ARG A 219 -4.44 23.72 -21.29
C ARG A 219 -5.72 24.50 -21.40
N GLU A 220 -6.85 23.80 -21.25
CA GLU A 220 -8.17 24.38 -21.53
C GLU A 220 -9.27 23.64 -20.79
N ILE A 221 -10.32 24.36 -20.40
CA ILE A 221 -11.56 23.79 -19.85
C ILE A 221 -12.72 24.36 -20.64
N THR A 222 -13.40 23.51 -21.40
CA THR A 222 -14.53 23.88 -22.25
C THR A 222 -15.86 23.34 -21.72
N PRO A 223 -16.92 24.16 -21.68
CA PRO A 223 -18.25 23.65 -21.36
C PRO A 223 -18.80 22.79 -22.52
N GLU A 224 -19.33 21.61 -22.16
CA GLU A 224 -20.08 20.75 -23.10
C GLU A 224 -21.54 20.71 -22.69
N GLY A 225 -22.37 21.53 -23.37
CA GLY A 225 -23.78 21.67 -23.06
C GLY A 225 -24.04 22.30 -21.69
N SER A 226 -25.22 22.04 -21.11
CA SER A 226 -25.69 22.73 -19.90
C SER A 226 -25.05 22.27 -18.57
N SER A 227 -24.20 21.23 -18.54
CA SER A 227 -23.79 20.65 -17.26
C SER A 227 -22.53 19.79 -17.29
N ARG A 228 -21.78 19.74 -18.36
CA ARG A 228 -20.53 18.98 -18.48
C ARG A 228 -19.41 19.92 -18.86
N TYR A 229 -18.20 19.60 -18.41
CA TYR A 229 -16.99 20.29 -18.81
C TYR A 229 -15.99 19.25 -19.30
N THR A 230 -15.28 19.60 -20.37
CA THR A 230 -14.12 18.83 -20.84
C THR A 230 -12.86 19.57 -20.44
N VAL A 231 -11.97 18.88 -19.75
CA VAL A 231 -10.62 19.34 -19.40
C VAL A 231 -9.67 18.80 -20.47
N THR A 232 -9.00 19.69 -21.21
CA THR A 232 -7.98 19.34 -22.20
C THR A 232 -6.60 19.61 -21.63
N LEU A 233 -5.73 18.59 -21.63
CA LEU A 233 -4.36 18.69 -21.15
C LEU A 233 -3.42 19.19 -22.26
N ALA A 234 -2.18 19.52 -21.85
CA ALA A 234 -1.15 20.03 -22.78
C ALA A 234 -0.78 19.01 -23.88
N ASP A 235 -0.89 17.70 -23.60
CA ASP A 235 -0.67 16.61 -24.56
C ASP A 235 -1.86 16.34 -25.48
N GLY A 236 -2.98 17.07 -25.31
CA GLY A 236 -4.21 16.90 -26.07
C GLY A 236 -5.19 15.89 -25.46
N THR A 237 -4.86 15.24 -24.36
CA THR A 237 -5.78 14.33 -23.64
C THR A 237 -7.02 15.09 -23.19
N ARG A 238 -8.20 14.51 -23.43
CA ARG A 238 -9.50 15.07 -23.04
C ARG A 238 -10.12 14.26 -21.93
N LEU A 239 -10.45 14.91 -20.82
CA LEU A 239 -11.01 14.30 -19.62
C LEU A 239 -12.34 14.94 -19.26
N ILE A 240 -13.30 14.14 -18.79
CA ILE A 240 -14.62 14.65 -18.37
C ILE A 240 -14.55 15.11 -16.92
N LEU A 241 -14.95 16.34 -16.66
CA LEU A 241 -15.17 16.87 -15.32
C LEU A 241 -16.64 16.63 -14.91
N SER A 242 -16.82 15.94 -13.78
CA SER A 242 -18.15 15.62 -13.27
C SER A 242 -18.86 16.87 -12.71
N ARG A 243 -20.20 16.93 -12.83
CA ARG A 243 -21.03 18.04 -12.28
C ARG A 243 -20.72 18.34 -10.81
N ARG A 244 -20.60 17.30 -10.00
CA ARG A 244 -20.36 17.42 -8.56
C ARG A 244 -19.04 18.13 -8.24
N ARG A 245 -18.07 18.05 -9.14
CA ARG A 245 -16.72 18.63 -8.99
C ARG A 245 -16.58 19.96 -9.74
N ALA A 246 -17.54 20.31 -10.61
CA ALA A 246 -17.52 21.57 -11.36
C ALA A 246 -17.62 22.82 -10.46
N SER A 247 -18.21 22.70 -9.27
CA SER A 247 -18.22 23.80 -8.29
C SER A 247 -16.81 24.20 -7.83
N GLN A 248 -15.88 23.26 -7.81
CA GLN A 248 -14.47 23.47 -7.44
C GLN A 248 -13.72 24.31 -8.50
N LEU A 249 -14.22 24.38 -9.77
CA LEU A 249 -13.59 25.22 -10.81
C LEU A 249 -13.54 26.70 -10.43
N ARG A 250 -14.53 27.20 -9.65
CA ARG A 250 -14.57 28.60 -9.21
C ARG A 250 -13.45 28.95 -8.24
N GLU A 251 -12.89 27.95 -7.57
CA GLU A 251 -11.79 28.08 -6.61
C GLU A 251 -10.41 27.94 -7.30
N TRP A 252 -10.40 27.44 -8.54
CA TRP A 252 -9.18 27.31 -9.30
C TRP A 252 -8.75 28.68 -9.85
N ARG A 253 -7.86 29.35 -9.13
CA ARG A 253 -7.15 30.54 -9.65
C ARG A 253 -6.07 30.05 -10.62
N PHE A 254 -6.20 30.39 -11.88
CA PHE A 254 -5.17 30.22 -12.89
C PHE A 254 -4.21 31.40 -12.85
#